data_78a342665032c3f4194fb75654c62466
#
_entry.id   78a342665032c3f4194fb75654c62466
#
_cell.length_a   1.000
_cell.length_b   1.000
_cell.length_c   1.000
_cell.angle_alpha   90.00
_cell.angle_beta   90.00
_cell.angle_gamma   90.00
#
_symmetry.space_group_name_H-M   'P 1'
#
loop_
_entity.id
_entity.type
_entity.pdbx_description
1 polymer ?
#
loop_
_entity_poly.entity_id
_entity_poly.type
_entity_poly.pdbx_seq_one_letter_code
_entity_poly.pdbx_strand_id
1 'polypeptide(L)'
;MEKCVVPISGGLDSTVILHLAKKKFKEVHAVSFNYGQRHLQKEMLCAISQTGGFATSHRIIELDFFQDLVTTSSLTNNDLDVAKTKEVLGDPQTVNYVPNRNMMMLSICTAYAESIGASTVFHGSALVDSQAGYWDGSAEFLEAINNVNKLNRRDRVTIEAPLIELSKKEIIEL
;
A
#
# COMPACT_ATOMS: atom_id res chain seq x y z
N MET A 1 14.02 -15.93 -12.08
CA MET A 1 12.60 -16.14 -11.70
C MET A 1 12.07 -14.81 -11.24
N GLU A 2 10.95 -14.40 -11.76
CA GLU A 2 10.41 -13.07 -11.47
C GLU A 2 9.65 -13.11 -10.15
N LYS A 3 10.14 -12.34 -9.20
CA LYS A 3 9.55 -12.15 -7.87
C LYS A 3 9.01 -10.74 -7.76
N CYS A 4 7.91 -10.58 -7.00
CA CYS A 4 7.39 -9.27 -6.63
C CYS A 4 6.97 -9.22 -5.16
N VAL A 5 6.83 -8.02 -4.63
CA VAL A 5 6.28 -7.73 -3.30
C VAL A 5 4.97 -6.98 -3.45
N VAL A 6 3.95 -7.43 -2.72
CA VAL A 6 2.61 -6.85 -2.72
C VAL A 6 2.24 -6.44 -1.30
N PRO A 7 2.15 -5.12 -0.99
CA PRO A 7 1.50 -4.67 0.22
C PRO A 7 0.02 -5.06 0.19
N ILE A 8 -0.47 -5.73 1.24
CA ILE A 8 -1.85 -6.20 1.32
C ILE A 8 -2.50 -5.80 2.63
N SER A 9 -3.62 -5.06 2.53
CA SER A 9 -4.47 -4.66 3.64
C SER A 9 -5.73 -5.51 3.78
N GLY A 10 -6.00 -6.37 2.78
CA GLY A 10 -7.27 -7.11 2.72
C GLY A 10 -8.43 -6.30 2.11
N GLY A 11 -8.20 -5.05 1.72
CA GLY A 11 -9.16 -4.24 0.98
C GLY A 11 -9.22 -4.61 -0.51
N LEU A 12 -10.24 -4.09 -1.22
CA LEU A 12 -10.50 -4.36 -2.64
C LEU A 12 -9.25 -4.19 -3.51
N ASP A 13 -8.63 -3.01 -3.45
CA ASP A 13 -7.52 -2.65 -4.35
C ASP A 13 -6.33 -3.58 -4.18
N SER A 14 -5.91 -3.81 -2.92
CA SER A 14 -4.79 -4.70 -2.63
C SER A 14 -5.06 -6.14 -3.02
N THR A 15 -6.33 -6.58 -2.94
CA THR A 15 -6.76 -7.91 -3.38
C THR A 15 -6.65 -8.05 -4.90
N VAL A 16 -7.16 -7.09 -5.64
CA VAL A 16 -7.06 -7.09 -7.12
C VAL A 16 -5.60 -7.11 -7.55
N ILE A 17 -4.75 -6.29 -6.91
CA ILE A 17 -3.30 -6.29 -7.18
C ILE A 17 -2.67 -7.64 -6.90
N LEU A 18 -3.03 -8.31 -5.80
CA LEU A 18 -2.52 -9.65 -5.49
C LEU A 18 -2.83 -10.64 -6.63
N HIS A 19 -4.04 -10.60 -7.17
CA HIS A 19 -4.45 -11.44 -8.30
C HIS A 19 -3.72 -11.08 -9.60
N LEU A 20 -3.55 -9.79 -9.89
CA LEU A 20 -2.76 -9.32 -11.05
C LEU A 20 -1.30 -9.74 -10.93
N ALA A 21 -0.71 -9.59 -9.75
CA ALA A 21 0.66 -10.02 -9.48
C ALA A 21 0.82 -11.52 -9.70
N LYS A 22 -0.12 -12.34 -9.22
CA LYS A 22 -0.09 -13.79 -9.40
C LYS A 22 -0.16 -14.24 -10.85
N LYS A 23 -0.86 -13.49 -11.71
CA LYS A 23 -0.89 -13.76 -13.15
C LYS A 23 0.45 -13.44 -13.84
N LYS A 24 1.21 -12.46 -13.31
CA LYS A 24 2.44 -11.92 -13.94
C LYS A 24 3.72 -12.53 -13.38
N PHE A 25 3.75 -12.85 -12.08
CA PHE A 25 4.95 -13.28 -11.37
C PHE A 25 4.84 -14.72 -10.85
N LYS A 26 5.98 -15.41 -10.81
CA LYS A 26 6.07 -16.79 -10.29
C LYS A 26 6.03 -16.83 -8.77
N GLU A 27 6.71 -15.88 -8.14
CA GLU A 27 6.74 -15.74 -6.68
C GLU A 27 6.17 -14.38 -6.29
N VAL A 28 5.12 -14.41 -5.49
CA VAL A 28 4.45 -13.23 -4.95
C VAL A 28 4.62 -13.22 -3.44
N HIS A 29 5.31 -12.21 -2.92
CA HIS A 29 5.58 -12.04 -1.50
C HIS A 29 4.66 -10.93 -0.95
N ALA A 30 3.68 -11.33 -0.16
CA ALA A 30 2.73 -10.40 0.45
C ALA A 30 3.31 -9.80 1.75
N VAL A 31 3.01 -8.52 1.98
CA VAL A 31 3.39 -7.79 3.19
C VAL A 31 2.18 -7.05 3.73
N SER A 32 1.82 -7.30 4.99
CA SER A 32 0.83 -6.51 5.74
C SER A 32 1.52 -5.70 6.82
N PHE A 33 0.93 -4.56 7.18
CA PHE A 33 1.46 -3.67 8.19
C PHE A 33 0.48 -3.52 9.35
N ASN A 34 0.99 -3.70 10.56
CA ASN A 34 0.33 -3.28 11.78
C ASN A 34 1.00 -1.99 12.26
N TYR A 35 0.30 -0.86 12.14
CA TYR A 35 0.76 0.45 12.57
C TYR A 35 -0.22 1.10 13.57
N GLY A 36 -1.02 0.27 14.25
CA GLY A 36 -2.02 0.70 15.22
C GLY A 36 -3.33 1.21 14.60
N GLN A 37 -3.65 0.84 13.34
CA GLN A 37 -4.88 1.27 12.69
C GLN A 37 -6.14 0.67 13.34
N ARG A 38 -7.23 1.46 13.38
CA ARG A 38 -8.51 1.10 14.03
C ARG A 38 -9.12 -0.22 13.55
N HIS A 39 -8.94 -0.56 12.28
CA HIS A 39 -9.54 -1.73 11.65
C HIS A 39 -8.57 -2.91 11.52
N LEU A 40 -7.45 -2.89 12.26
CA LEU A 40 -6.37 -3.87 12.20
C LEU A 40 -6.87 -5.33 12.15
N GLN A 41 -7.72 -5.72 13.09
CA GLN A 41 -8.17 -7.13 13.17
C GLN A 41 -8.90 -7.59 11.91
N LYS A 42 -9.81 -6.74 11.37
CA LYS A 42 -10.55 -7.07 10.15
C LYS A 42 -9.64 -7.11 8.93
N GLU A 43 -8.75 -6.12 8.81
CA GLU A 43 -7.78 -6.04 7.73
C GLU A 43 -6.86 -7.27 7.72
N MET A 44 -6.32 -7.65 8.88
CA MET A 44 -5.44 -8.82 9.00
C MET A 44 -6.16 -10.13 8.65
N LEU A 45 -7.37 -10.35 9.16
CA LEU A 45 -8.15 -11.53 8.82
C LEU A 45 -8.42 -11.63 7.32
N CYS A 46 -8.80 -10.52 6.68
CA CYS A 46 -8.99 -10.48 5.23
C CYS A 46 -7.69 -10.73 4.48
N ALA A 47 -6.59 -10.07 4.85
CA ALA A 47 -5.29 -10.23 4.22
C ALA A 47 -4.77 -11.68 4.31
N ILE A 48 -4.87 -12.31 5.48
CA ILE A 48 -4.48 -13.72 5.68
C ILE A 48 -5.34 -14.65 4.82
N SER A 49 -6.66 -14.43 4.79
CA SER A 49 -7.56 -15.24 3.97
C SER A 49 -7.24 -15.13 2.47
N GLN A 50 -6.96 -13.92 1.98
CA GLN A 50 -6.70 -13.67 0.56
C GLN A 50 -5.32 -14.13 0.11
N THR A 51 -4.32 -14.07 0.99
CA THR A 51 -2.96 -14.53 0.66
C THR A 51 -2.86 -16.06 0.64
N GLY A 52 -3.77 -16.76 1.32
CA GLY A 52 -3.83 -18.21 1.35
C GLY A 52 -3.98 -18.82 -0.05
N GLY A 53 -2.95 -19.54 -0.53
CA GLY A 53 -2.94 -20.17 -1.86
C GLY A 53 -2.55 -19.24 -3.03
N PHE A 54 -2.47 -17.93 -2.83
CA PHE A 54 -2.08 -16.96 -3.86
C PHE A 54 -0.65 -16.43 -3.67
N ALA A 55 -0.26 -16.13 -2.44
CA ALA A 55 1.08 -15.64 -2.15
C ALA A 55 2.05 -16.79 -1.87
N THR A 56 3.31 -16.61 -2.26
CA THR A 56 4.42 -17.52 -1.92
C THR A 56 4.79 -17.41 -0.45
N SER A 57 4.68 -16.20 0.10
CA SER A 57 4.83 -15.92 1.52
C SER A 57 4.00 -14.71 1.92
N HIS A 58 3.61 -14.63 3.18
CA HIS A 58 2.98 -13.47 3.76
C HIS A 58 3.72 -13.08 5.04
N ARG A 59 4.16 -11.82 5.12
CA ARG A 59 4.80 -11.24 6.30
C ARG A 59 3.93 -10.16 6.89
N ILE A 60 3.81 -10.15 8.20
CA ILE A 60 3.20 -9.04 8.96
C ILE A 60 4.33 -8.25 9.59
N ILE A 61 4.37 -6.95 9.33
CA ILE A 61 5.37 -6.02 9.86
C ILE A 61 4.72 -5.20 10.97
N GLU A 62 5.26 -5.35 12.17
CA GLU A 62 4.81 -4.58 13.33
C GLU A 62 5.53 -3.22 13.35
N LEU A 63 4.74 -2.15 13.39
CA LEU A 63 5.18 -0.76 13.44
C LEU A 63 4.59 -0.07 14.68
N ASP A 64 4.71 -0.70 15.86
CA ASP A 64 4.08 -0.27 17.10
C ASP A 64 4.43 1.18 17.47
N PHE A 65 5.67 1.60 17.16
CA PHE A 65 6.13 2.96 17.41
C PHE A 65 5.42 4.02 16.56
N PHE A 66 4.78 3.63 15.47
CA PHE A 66 4.25 4.58 14.48
C PHE A 66 3.04 5.33 15.03
N GLN A 67 2.16 4.67 15.75
CA GLN A 67 1.00 5.32 16.37
C GLN A 67 1.40 6.36 17.43
N ASP A 68 2.54 6.14 18.12
CA ASP A 68 3.05 7.07 19.11
C ASP A 68 3.66 8.34 18.48
N LEU A 69 4.17 8.21 17.24
CA LEU A 69 4.72 9.32 16.48
C LEU A 69 3.65 10.09 15.71
N VAL A 70 2.63 9.40 15.19
CA VAL A 70 1.59 9.98 14.32
C VAL A 70 0.26 10.06 15.06
N THR A 71 0.12 11.10 15.87
CA THR A 71 -1.05 11.33 16.71
C THR A 71 -2.15 12.18 16.05
N THR A 72 -1.87 12.70 14.84
CA THR A 72 -2.75 13.64 14.12
C THR A 72 -3.83 12.97 13.27
N SER A 73 -3.74 11.66 13.06
CA SER A 73 -4.70 10.94 12.23
C SER A 73 -5.76 10.21 13.06
N SER A 74 -7.02 10.35 12.65
CA SER A 74 -8.13 9.60 13.24
C SER A 74 -8.06 8.09 12.96
N LEU A 75 -7.22 7.65 12.04
CA LEU A 75 -7.01 6.23 11.75
C LEU A 75 -6.05 5.56 12.74
N THR A 76 -5.20 6.31 13.41
CA THR A 76 -4.25 5.83 14.42
C THR A 76 -4.54 6.35 15.83
N ASN A 77 -5.23 7.48 15.95
CA ASN A 77 -5.63 8.08 17.22
C ASN A 77 -7.12 7.87 17.49
N ASN A 78 -7.46 7.12 18.53
CA ASN A 78 -8.83 6.81 18.89
C ASN A 78 -9.61 8.00 19.50
N ASP A 79 -8.93 9.05 19.94
CA ASP A 79 -9.54 10.26 20.49
C ASP A 79 -10.10 11.19 19.40
N LEU A 80 -9.75 10.94 18.14
CA LEU A 80 -10.23 11.70 16.98
C LEU A 80 -11.35 10.96 16.26
N ASP A 81 -12.40 11.69 15.87
CA ASP A 81 -13.48 11.13 15.06
C ASP A 81 -13.02 10.90 13.61
N VAL A 82 -13.43 9.79 13.02
CA VAL A 82 -13.18 9.51 11.60
C VAL A 82 -14.11 10.37 10.75
N ALA A 83 -13.53 11.27 9.96
CA ALA A 83 -14.29 12.12 9.06
C ALA A 83 -14.94 11.29 7.93
N LYS A 84 -16.16 11.68 7.54
CA LYS A 84 -16.86 11.03 6.42
C LYS A 84 -16.28 11.49 5.09
N THR A 85 -16.35 10.64 4.09
CA THR A 85 -15.76 10.87 2.74
C THR A 85 -16.17 12.25 2.16
N LYS A 86 -17.41 12.69 2.37
CA LYS A 86 -17.89 14.00 1.87
C LYS A 86 -17.22 15.20 2.54
N GLU A 87 -16.70 15.03 3.73
CA GLU A 87 -16.05 16.07 4.54
C GLU A 87 -14.57 16.23 4.23
N VAL A 88 -14.00 15.24 3.54
CA VAL A 88 -12.56 15.17 3.26
C VAL A 88 -12.21 15.31 1.78
N LEU A 89 -13.20 15.30 0.88
CA LEU A 89 -12.95 15.44 -0.55
C LEU A 89 -12.30 16.80 -0.87
N GLY A 90 -11.10 16.73 -1.48
CA GLY A 90 -10.34 17.90 -1.89
C GLY A 90 -9.47 18.53 -0.79
N ASP A 91 -9.49 18.00 0.43
CA ASP A 91 -8.56 18.40 1.49
C ASP A 91 -7.37 17.42 1.53
N PRO A 92 -6.18 17.85 1.13
CA PRO A 92 -5.00 16.97 1.07
C PRO A 92 -4.45 16.54 2.44
N GLN A 93 -4.93 17.17 3.52
CA GLN A 93 -4.50 16.88 4.89
C GLN A 93 -5.69 16.70 5.83
N THR A 94 -6.63 15.87 5.41
CA THR A 94 -7.80 15.54 6.23
C THR A 94 -7.38 14.90 7.56
N VAL A 95 -8.28 14.91 8.54
CA VAL A 95 -8.06 14.19 9.81
C VAL A 95 -7.82 12.68 9.63
N ASN A 96 -8.20 12.11 8.49
CA ASN A 96 -7.96 10.71 8.15
C ASN A 96 -6.56 10.49 7.50
N TYR A 97 -5.85 11.54 7.13
CA TYR A 97 -4.53 11.43 6.54
C TYR A 97 -3.51 10.93 7.58
N VAL A 98 -2.80 9.87 7.25
CA VAL A 98 -1.69 9.34 8.05
C VAL A 98 -0.38 9.81 7.42
N PRO A 99 0.34 10.76 8.04
CA PRO A 99 1.53 11.39 7.47
C PRO A 99 2.58 10.38 6.96
N ASN A 100 2.97 10.53 5.70
CA ASN A 100 4.03 9.73 5.05
C ASN A 100 3.84 8.21 5.08
N ARG A 101 2.63 7.72 5.37
CA ARG A 101 2.38 6.28 5.54
C ARG A 101 2.77 5.47 4.31
N ASN A 102 2.31 5.86 3.12
CA ASN A 102 2.56 5.09 1.90
C ASN A 102 4.05 5.14 1.52
N MET A 103 4.70 6.29 1.68
CA MET A 103 6.14 6.41 1.43
C MET A 103 6.96 5.49 2.35
N MET A 104 6.64 5.46 3.65
CA MET A 104 7.29 4.56 4.62
C MET A 104 7.06 3.09 4.27
N MET A 105 5.81 2.69 4.02
CA MET A 105 5.46 1.30 3.70
C MET A 105 6.11 0.84 2.41
N LEU A 106 6.13 1.67 1.37
CA LEU A 106 6.78 1.37 0.11
C LEU A 106 8.31 1.27 0.25
N SER A 107 8.92 2.10 1.09
CA SER A 107 10.36 1.99 1.40
C SER A 107 10.71 0.68 2.08
N ILE A 108 9.90 0.23 3.04
CA ILE A 108 10.07 -1.08 3.69
C ILE A 108 9.90 -2.22 2.68
N CYS A 109 8.85 -2.15 1.83
CA CYS A 109 8.64 -3.15 0.78
C CYS A 109 9.77 -3.18 -0.24
N THR A 110 10.35 -2.02 -0.60
CA THR A 110 11.49 -1.92 -1.50
C THR A 110 12.73 -2.58 -0.89
N ALA A 111 13.03 -2.29 0.39
CA ALA A 111 14.13 -2.93 1.10
C ALA A 111 13.95 -4.46 1.18
N TYR A 112 12.72 -4.91 1.43
CA TYR A 112 12.41 -6.34 1.40
C TYR A 112 12.57 -6.94 0.01
N ALA A 113 12.09 -6.26 -1.04
CA ALA A 113 12.23 -6.68 -2.43
C ALA A 113 13.71 -6.86 -2.80
N GLU A 114 14.56 -5.89 -2.50
CA GLU A 114 16.01 -5.99 -2.71
C GLU A 114 16.61 -7.21 -2.00
N SER A 115 16.22 -7.46 -0.75
CA SER A 115 16.76 -8.57 0.07
C SER A 115 16.43 -9.95 -0.46
N ILE A 116 15.31 -10.12 -1.17
CA ILE A 116 14.86 -11.39 -1.75
C ILE A 116 15.10 -11.49 -3.25
N GLY A 117 15.70 -10.46 -3.86
CA GLY A 117 15.94 -10.38 -5.31
C GLY A 117 14.65 -10.23 -6.12
N ALA A 118 13.64 -9.54 -5.58
CA ALA A 118 12.45 -9.14 -6.31
C ALA A 118 12.70 -7.82 -7.06
N SER A 119 12.17 -7.70 -8.26
CA SER A 119 12.34 -6.52 -9.11
C SER A 119 11.19 -5.52 -9.02
N THR A 120 10.07 -5.93 -8.45
CA THR A 120 8.84 -5.14 -8.47
C THR A 120 8.18 -5.11 -7.09
N VAL A 121 7.76 -3.91 -6.69
CA VAL A 121 6.85 -3.67 -5.56
C VAL A 121 5.57 -3.08 -6.13
N PHE A 122 4.43 -3.53 -5.66
CA PHE A 122 3.16 -2.93 -6.06
C PHE A 122 2.71 -1.85 -5.08
N HIS A 123 2.01 -0.84 -5.62
CA HIS A 123 1.35 0.20 -4.86
C HIS A 123 -0.16 0.17 -5.13
N GLY A 124 -0.96 0.17 -4.07
CA GLY A 124 -2.40 0.01 -4.11
C GLY A 124 -3.21 1.27 -4.42
N SER A 125 -2.58 2.35 -4.87
CA SER A 125 -3.28 3.59 -5.22
C SER A 125 -4.17 3.42 -6.43
N ALA A 126 -5.34 4.06 -6.37
CA ALA A 126 -6.34 4.15 -7.41
C ALA A 126 -6.66 5.61 -7.72
N LEU A 127 -7.41 5.87 -8.79
CA LEU A 127 -7.78 7.22 -9.22
C LEU A 127 -8.44 8.05 -8.11
N VAL A 128 -9.25 7.42 -7.26
CA VAL A 128 -9.95 8.10 -6.17
C VAL A 128 -8.99 8.70 -5.13
N ASP A 129 -7.79 8.12 -4.95
CA ASP A 129 -6.83 8.60 -3.95
C ASP A 129 -6.26 9.96 -4.37
N SER A 130 -5.87 10.12 -5.64
CA SER A 130 -5.41 11.41 -6.17
C SER A 130 -6.54 12.43 -6.24
N GLN A 131 -7.75 12.02 -6.61
CA GLN A 131 -8.93 12.90 -6.61
C GLN A 131 -9.33 13.37 -5.20
N ALA A 132 -9.08 12.55 -4.19
CA ALA A 132 -9.26 12.92 -2.78
C ALA A 132 -8.18 13.87 -2.25
N GLY A 133 -7.13 14.16 -3.04
CA GLY A 133 -6.05 15.06 -2.66
C GLY A 133 -4.87 14.38 -1.96
N TYR A 134 -4.85 13.06 -1.86
CA TYR A 134 -3.71 12.34 -1.27
C TYR A 134 -2.53 12.32 -2.24
N TRP A 135 -1.52 13.13 -1.94
CA TRP A 135 -0.33 13.28 -2.78
C TRP A 135 0.47 11.98 -2.95
N ASP A 136 0.49 11.13 -1.91
CA ASP A 136 1.18 9.83 -1.89
C ASP A 136 0.39 8.71 -2.59
N GLY A 137 -0.73 9.07 -3.23
CA GLY A 137 -1.51 8.24 -4.15
C GLY A 137 -1.47 8.74 -5.61
N SER A 138 -0.67 9.77 -5.90
CA SER A 138 -0.61 10.41 -7.23
C SER A 138 0.41 9.77 -8.17
N ALA A 139 0.26 10.03 -9.47
CA ALA A 139 1.23 9.63 -10.48
C ALA A 139 2.58 10.34 -10.31
N GLU A 140 2.56 11.61 -9.88
CA GLU A 140 3.77 12.39 -9.58
C GLU A 140 4.56 11.76 -8.42
N PHE A 141 3.87 11.31 -7.37
CA PHE A 141 4.53 10.59 -6.28
C PHE A 141 5.16 9.28 -6.77
N LEU A 142 4.43 8.50 -7.58
CA LEU A 142 4.93 7.25 -8.15
C LEU A 142 6.20 7.48 -8.99
N GLU A 143 6.22 8.52 -9.81
CA GLU A 143 7.40 8.90 -10.58
C GLU A 143 8.56 9.31 -9.67
N ALA A 144 8.31 10.16 -8.68
CA ALA A 144 9.33 10.64 -7.76
C ALA A 144 9.99 9.52 -6.96
N ILE A 145 9.20 8.60 -6.37
CA ILE A 145 9.75 7.48 -5.59
C ILE A 145 10.53 6.50 -6.49
N ASN A 146 10.08 6.27 -7.72
CA ASN A 146 10.83 5.47 -8.68
C ASN A 146 12.14 6.15 -9.10
N ASN A 147 12.17 7.48 -9.21
CA ASN A 147 13.41 8.21 -9.48
C ASN A 147 14.41 8.09 -8.32
N VAL A 148 13.94 8.06 -7.06
CA VAL A 148 14.79 7.75 -5.90
C VAL A 148 15.32 6.31 -6.01
N ASN A 149 14.48 5.32 -6.29
CA ASN A 149 14.90 3.92 -6.42
C ASN A 149 15.93 3.70 -7.54
N LYS A 150 15.89 4.49 -8.61
CA LYS A 150 16.89 4.44 -9.70
C LYS A 150 18.31 4.83 -9.26
N LEU A 151 18.47 5.51 -8.12
CA LEU A 151 19.78 5.84 -7.56
C LEU A 151 20.54 4.60 -7.06
N ASN A 152 19.80 3.53 -6.71
CA ASN A 152 20.42 2.23 -6.47
C ASN A 152 20.93 1.68 -7.81
N ARG A 153 22.27 1.54 -7.89
CA ARG A 153 22.93 1.12 -9.13
C ARG A 153 22.97 -0.40 -9.32
N ARG A 154 22.69 -1.15 -8.27
CA ARG A 154 22.81 -2.62 -8.26
C ARG A 154 21.45 -3.30 -8.38
N ASP A 155 20.61 -3.13 -7.40
CA ASP A 155 19.35 -3.86 -7.30
C ASP A 155 18.19 -2.87 -7.48
N ARG A 156 17.82 -2.62 -8.74
CA ARG A 156 16.76 -1.68 -9.07
C ARG A 156 15.40 -2.32 -8.87
N VAL A 157 14.69 -1.82 -7.88
CA VAL A 157 13.29 -2.16 -7.65
C VAL A 157 12.41 -1.08 -8.27
N THR A 158 11.40 -1.50 -9.04
CA THR A 158 10.40 -0.60 -9.61
C THR A 158 9.10 -0.72 -8.82
N ILE A 159 8.49 0.40 -8.48
CA ILE A 159 7.15 0.44 -7.90
C ILE A 159 6.15 0.60 -9.04
N GLU A 160 5.23 -0.35 -9.16
CA GLU A 160 4.13 -0.34 -10.12
C GLU A 160 2.80 -0.05 -9.40
N ALA A 161 1.96 0.82 -9.96
CA ALA A 161 0.62 1.13 -9.45
C ALA A 161 -0.42 0.88 -10.55
N PRO A 162 -0.80 -0.38 -10.80
CA PRO A 162 -1.63 -0.73 -11.95
C PRO A 162 -3.07 -0.20 -11.89
N LEU A 163 -3.52 0.27 -10.74
CA LEU A 163 -4.87 0.80 -10.53
C LEU A 163 -4.93 2.33 -10.50
N ILE A 164 -3.79 3.01 -10.65
CA ILE A 164 -3.66 4.46 -10.37
C ILE A 164 -4.60 5.35 -11.20
N GLU A 165 -4.96 4.90 -12.40
CA GLU A 165 -5.87 5.62 -13.31
C GLU A 165 -7.28 5.03 -13.34
N LEU A 166 -7.54 3.96 -12.57
CA LEU A 166 -8.80 3.24 -12.59
C LEU A 166 -9.76 3.75 -11.52
N SER A 167 -11.01 3.91 -11.90
CA SER A 167 -12.13 4.13 -10.99
C SER A 167 -12.46 2.85 -10.20
N LYS A 168 -13.15 2.99 -9.07
CA LYS A 168 -13.60 1.81 -8.29
C LYS A 168 -14.47 0.85 -9.09
N LYS A 169 -15.26 1.36 -10.03
CA LYS A 169 -16.07 0.51 -10.92
C LYS A 169 -15.18 -0.35 -11.81
N GLU A 170 -14.21 0.25 -12.48
CA GLU A 170 -13.27 -0.47 -13.34
C GLU A 170 -12.43 -1.49 -12.57
N ILE A 171 -12.04 -1.18 -11.32
CA ILE A 171 -11.30 -2.12 -10.45
C ILE A 171 -12.15 -3.34 -10.10
N ILE A 172 -13.46 -3.17 -9.90
CA ILE A 172 -14.38 -4.28 -9.60
C ILE A 172 -14.62 -5.19 -10.83
N GLU A 173 -14.50 -4.63 -12.02
CA GLU A 173 -14.69 -5.34 -13.30
C GLU A 173 -13.44 -6.11 -13.78
N LEU A 174 -12.27 -5.93 -13.10
CA LEU A 174 -11.00 -6.64 -13.39
C LEU A 174 -11.01 -8.07 -12.87
#